data_fc31542342938c826f00dad4105a7ce1
#
_entry.id   fc31542342938c826f00dad4105a7ce1
#
_cell.length_a   1.000
_cell.length_b   1.000
_cell.length_c   1.000
_cell.angle_alpha   90.00
_cell.angle_beta   90.00
_cell.angle_gamma   90.00
#
_symmetry.space_group_name_H-M   'P 1'
#
loop_
_entity.id
_entity.type
_entity.pdbx_description
1 polymer ?
#
loop_
_entity_poly.entity_id
_entity_poly.type
_entity_poly.pdbx_seq_one_letter_code
_entity_poly.pdbx_strand_id
1 'polypeptide(L)'
;YNIEIPLIMVLHDMEREGIKINTESLSSFSKDLNMSLANLKQSIFQLSETEFNIDSPKQLGEVIFGKLNLDEKAKKTKTGQYKTDEATLNKLNGVHPIIADILNYRTRKKLLSTYVDALPKLISPVTNKIHTNYMQAVTSTGRLSSNKPNLQNIPIRTELGKEIRKAFCSSDSNHLLLCADYSQIELRIIAGLSKDESMINAFTIGRDIHTETASKIFHVNLEEVSREMRSKAKMVNFGIIYGISAFGLSQRLGVKRTEAKEIIDNYFLEFPKIKQYMDSTISFAKEKGYVETIFKRKRFLPNISSGNATMRGFDERNAINAPIQGSAADIIKLAMVNIHKKMLVQKMESKLLLQVHDELVLDMVKEEQKDLEKLVKQEMMEAVKFNVPLEVEIGSGENWLIAH
;
A
#
# COMPACT_ATOMS: atom_id res chain seq x y z
N TYR A 1 17.68 19.78 -1.83
CA TYR A 1 17.19 21.17 -1.96
C TYR A 1 15.99 21.27 -2.90
N ASN A 2 15.99 20.58 -4.04
CA ASN A 2 14.96 20.77 -5.08
C ASN A 2 13.62 20.04 -4.81
N ILE A 3 13.54 19.12 -3.86
CA ILE A 3 12.34 18.35 -3.51
C ILE A 3 11.93 18.64 -2.07
N GLU A 4 12.77 18.31 -1.10
CA GLU A 4 12.38 18.31 0.31
C GLU A 4 12.11 19.72 0.87
N ILE A 5 12.90 20.73 0.48
CA ILE A 5 12.73 22.11 0.98
C ILE A 5 11.45 22.74 0.39
N PRO A 6 11.21 22.74 -0.94
CA PRO A 6 9.95 23.27 -1.48
C PRO A 6 8.72 22.53 -0.98
N LEU A 7 8.83 21.22 -0.70
CA LEU A 7 7.76 20.42 -0.19
C LEU A 7 7.25 20.86 1.19
N ILE A 8 8.08 21.53 2.01
CA ILE A 8 7.69 22.03 3.33
C ILE A 8 6.45 22.91 3.24
N MET A 9 6.41 23.84 2.28
CA MET A 9 5.27 24.73 2.10
C MET A 9 4.01 23.96 1.66
N VAL A 10 4.18 22.97 0.78
CA VAL A 10 3.06 22.11 0.35
C VAL A 10 2.46 21.37 1.52
N LEU A 11 3.31 20.72 2.34
CA LEU A 11 2.86 19.98 3.50
C LEU A 11 2.24 20.88 4.57
N HIS A 12 2.81 22.09 4.78
CA HIS A 12 2.22 23.08 5.68
C HIS A 12 0.79 23.43 5.28
N ASP A 13 0.55 23.69 3.99
CA ASP A 13 -0.78 24.05 3.51
C ASP A 13 -1.74 22.86 3.59
N MET A 14 -1.29 21.64 3.26
CA MET A 14 -2.08 20.42 3.42
C MET A 14 -2.47 20.15 4.88
N GLU A 15 -1.52 20.28 5.80
CA GLU A 15 -1.74 20.08 7.24
C GLU A 15 -2.70 21.14 7.81
N ARG A 16 -2.57 22.38 7.36
CA ARG A 16 -3.44 23.49 7.74
C ARG A 16 -4.86 23.33 7.19
N GLU A 17 -5.00 22.88 5.93
CA GLU A 17 -6.31 22.70 5.29
C GLU A 17 -7.10 21.58 5.93
N GLY A 18 -6.50 20.42 6.13
CA GLY A 18 -7.16 19.23 6.66
C GLY A 18 -8.27 18.68 5.74
N ILE A 19 -8.86 17.56 6.13
CA ILE A 19 -9.93 16.91 5.38
C ILE A 19 -11.19 16.77 6.21
N LYS A 20 -12.34 17.01 5.60
CA LYS A 20 -13.66 16.87 6.22
C LYS A 20 -14.07 15.40 6.29
N ILE A 21 -14.75 15.02 7.37
CA ILE A 21 -15.39 13.72 7.50
C ILE A 21 -16.87 13.83 7.84
N ASN A 22 -17.65 12.92 7.28
CA ASN A 22 -19.07 12.74 7.59
C ASN A 22 -19.19 11.87 8.86
N THR A 23 -19.46 12.50 9.99
CA THR A 23 -19.60 11.84 11.29
C THR A 23 -20.88 10.99 11.40
N GLU A 24 -21.94 11.33 10.67
CA GLU A 24 -23.18 10.56 10.67
C GLU A 24 -22.95 9.20 9.98
N SER A 25 -22.25 9.20 8.84
CA SER A 25 -21.85 7.98 8.15
C SER A 25 -21.00 7.07 9.07
N LEU A 26 -20.02 7.63 9.76
CA LEU A 26 -19.20 6.85 10.71
C LEU A 26 -20.03 6.35 11.91
N SER A 27 -20.97 7.15 12.42
CA SER A 27 -21.85 6.74 13.52
C SER A 27 -22.75 5.57 13.12
N SER A 28 -23.33 5.61 11.90
CA SER A 28 -24.10 4.48 11.36
C SER A 28 -23.23 3.24 11.23
N PHE A 29 -22.06 3.39 10.63
CA PHE A 29 -21.13 2.28 10.45
C PHE A 29 -20.61 1.71 11.79
N SER A 30 -20.44 2.55 12.83
CA SER A 30 -20.11 2.11 14.17
C SER A 30 -21.19 1.17 14.74
N LYS A 31 -22.47 1.50 14.56
CA LYS A 31 -23.57 0.64 15.00
C LYS A 31 -23.56 -0.71 14.31
N ASP A 32 -23.37 -0.75 13.00
CA ASP A 32 -23.31 -1.98 12.21
C ASP A 32 -22.12 -2.87 12.63
N LEU A 33 -20.96 -2.27 12.85
CA LEU A 33 -19.78 -2.99 13.33
C LEU A 33 -19.99 -3.55 14.74
N ASN A 34 -20.59 -2.79 15.66
CA ASN A 34 -20.85 -3.24 17.02
C ASN A 34 -21.86 -4.40 17.04
N MET A 35 -22.92 -4.36 16.22
CA MET A 35 -23.87 -5.46 16.07
C MET A 35 -23.17 -6.71 15.50
N SER A 36 -22.37 -6.56 14.47
CA SER A 36 -21.58 -7.66 13.91
C SER A 36 -20.59 -8.27 14.90
N LEU A 37 -19.92 -7.43 15.70
CA LEU A 37 -18.99 -7.87 16.76
C LEU A 37 -19.72 -8.66 17.87
N ALA A 38 -20.93 -8.23 18.25
CA ALA A 38 -21.75 -8.94 19.24
C ALA A 38 -22.12 -10.35 18.73
N ASN A 39 -22.56 -10.46 17.47
CA ASN A 39 -22.89 -11.72 16.85
C ASN A 39 -21.68 -12.66 16.73
N LEU A 40 -20.52 -12.12 16.30
CA LEU A 40 -19.27 -12.88 16.22
C LEU A 40 -18.79 -13.35 17.61
N LYS A 41 -18.91 -12.49 18.62
CA LYS A 41 -18.58 -12.86 20.00
C LYS A 41 -19.43 -14.02 20.50
N GLN A 42 -20.74 -13.98 20.24
CA GLN A 42 -21.66 -15.05 20.61
C GLN A 42 -21.30 -16.36 19.89
N SER A 43 -21.06 -16.32 18.57
CA SER A 43 -20.63 -17.48 17.80
C SER A 43 -19.32 -18.08 18.32
N ILE A 44 -18.31 -17.24 18.60
CA ILE A 44 -17.03 -17.70 19.15
C ILE A 44 -17.22 -18.38 20.51
N PHE A 45 -18.08 -17.87 21.39
CA PHE A 45 -18.35 -18.47 22.68
C PHE A 45 -19.12 -19.79 22.56
N GLN A 46 -20.07 -19.90 21.63
CA GLN A 46 -20.76 -21.15 21.33
C GLN A 46 -19.78 -22.20 20.78
N LEU A 47 -18.94 -21.83 19.81
CA LEU A 47 -17.97 -22.75 19.19
C LEU A 47 -16.84 -23.18 20.15
N SER A 48 -16.53 -22.36 21.13
CA SER A 48 -15.51 -22.67 22.15
C SER A 48 -16.08 -23.28 23.43
N GLU A 49 -17.41 -23.29 23.58
CA GLU A 49 -18.12 -23.71 24.79
C GLU A 49 -17.59 -23.05 26.08
N THR A 50 -17.10 -21.79 25.93
CA THR A 50 -16.57 -21.01 27.07
C THR A 50 -16.56 -19.53 26.76
N GLU A 51 -16.80 -18.72 27.78
CA GLU A 51 -16.60 -17.27 27.68
C GLU A 51 -15.18 -16.90 28.07
N PHE A 52 -14.58 -16.02 27.29
CA PHE A 52 -13.22 -15.53 27.50
C PHE A 52 -13.02 -14.16 26.85
N ASN A 53 -11.92 -13.49 27.20
CA ASN A 53 -11.56 -12.24 26.51
C ASN A 53 -10.88 -12.53 25.16
N ILE A 54 -11.62 -12.36 24.05
CA ILE A 54 -11.16 -12.60 22.66
C ILE A 54 -9.99 -11.65 22.31
N ASP A 55 -9.95 -10.47 22.91
CA ASP A 55 -8.87 -9.47 22.70
C ASP A 55 -7.59 -9.82 23.49
N SER A 56 -7.63 -10.83 24.37
CA SER A 56 -6.45 -11.32 25.09
C SER A 56 -5.74 -12.42 24.30
N PRO A 57 -4.52 -12.18 23.77
CA PRO A 57 -3.79 -13.23 23.03
C PRO A 57 -3.53 -14.49 23.87
N LYS A 58 -3.37 -14.33 25.20
CA LYS A 58 -3.17 -15.44 26.13
C LYS A 58 -4.41 -16.34 26.21
N GLN A 59 -5.57 -15.75 26.56
CA GLN A 59 -6.82 -16.50 26.69
C GLN A 59 -7.24 -17.12 25.36
N LEU A 60 -7.14 -16.37 24.27
CA LEU A 60 -7.42 -16.87 22.94
C LEU A 60 -6.52 -18.07 22.56
N GLY A 61 -5.23 -18.00 22.88
CA GLY A 61 -4.30 -19.09 22.63
C GLY A 61 -4.63 -20.34 23.46
N GLU A 62 -5.01 -20.17 24.72
CA GLU A 62 -5.44 -21.27 25.58
C GLU A 62 -6.71 -21.94 25.06
N VAL A 63 -7.66 -21.17 24.51
CA VAL A 63 -8.89 -21.73 23.92
C VAL A 63 -8.56 -22.47 22.63
N ILE A 64 -7.84 -21.85 21.68
CA ILE A 64 -7.59 -22.44 20.35
C ILE A 64 -6.68 -23.67 20.46
N PHE A 65 -5.59 -23.58 21.18
CA PHE A 65 -4.54 -24.61 21.21
C PHE A 65 -4.58 -25.49 22.45
N GLY A 66 -5.11 -24.99 23.56
CA GLY A 66 -5.25 -25.79 24.80
C GLY A 66 -6.56 -26.57 24.86
N LYS A 67 -7.72 -25.87 24.71
CA LYS A 67 -9.04 -26.50 24.85
C LYS A 67 -9.47 -27.22 23.54
N LEU A 68 -9.43 -26.51 22.41
CA LEU A 68 -9.87 -27.03 21.10
C LEU A 68 -8.79 -27.86 20.39
N ASN A 69 -7.54 -27.77 20.83
CA ASN A 69 -6.38 -28.51 20.29
C ASN A 69 -6.28 -28.50 18.76
N LEU A 70 -6.49 -27.31 18.14
CA LEU A 70 -6.53 -27.19 16.67
C LEU A 70 -5.17 -27.36 15.99
N ASP A 71 -4.06 -27.29 16.72
CA ASP A 71 -2.69 -27.57 16.25
C ASP A 71 -1.82 -28.06 17.42
N GLU A 72 -1.52 -29.36 17.44
CA GLU A 72 -0.67 -29.99 18.45
C GLU A 72 0.78 -29.43 18.45
N LYS A 73 1.22 -28.85 17.29
CA LYS A 73 2.56 -28.29 17.11
C LYS A 73 2.56 -26.76 17.20
N ALA A 74 1.53 -26.19 17.86
CA ALA A 74 1.38 -24.76 18.00
C ALA A 74 2.62 -24.09 18.61
N LYS A 75 3.13 -23.08 17.93
CA LYS A 75 4.33 -22.34 18.38
C LYS A 75 4.00 -21.43 19.54
N LYS A 76 4.90 -21.39 20.52
CA LYS A 76 4.84 -20.44 21.64
C LYS A 76 5.83 -19.27 21.43
N THR A 77 5.50 -18.16 22.05
CA THR A 77 6.40 -17.01 22.17
C THR A 77 7.53 -17.30 23.15
N LYS A 78 8.53 -16.41 23.24
CA LYS A 78 9.60 -16.50 24.25
C LYS A 78 9.06 -16.49 25.70
N THR A 79 7.86 -15.93 25.90
CA THR A 79 7.18 -15.87 27.22
C THR A 79 6.26 -17.07 27.48
N GLY A 80 6.31 -18.10 26.64
CA GLY A 80 5.52 -19.35 26.81
C GLY A 80 4.06 -19.28 26.35
N GLN A 81 3.58 -18.14 25.86
CA GLN A 81 2.21 -18.01 25.35
C GLN A 81 2.11 -18.52 23.90
N TYR A 82 0.98 -19.09 23.54
CA TYR A 82 0.71 -19.46 22.16
C TYR A 82 0.71 -18.25 21.22
N LYS A 83 1.27 -18.42 20.04
CA LYS A 83 1.20 -17.40 18.98
C LYS A 83 -0.19 -17.38 18.39
N THR A 84 -0.85 -16.23 18.44
CA THR A 84 -2.19 -16.00 17.86
C THR A 84 -2.18 -14.86 16.85
N ASP A 85 -1.01 -14.60 16.23
CA ASP A 85 -0.92 -13.62 15.14
C ASP A 85 -1.74 -14.07 13.91
N GLU A 86 -2.07 -13.12 13.06
CA GLU A 86 -2.90 -13.35 11.87
C GLU A 86 -2.32 -14.43 10.96
N ALA A 87 -1.00 -14.46 10.79
CA ALA A 87 -0.32 -15.47 9.96
C ALA A 87 -0.45 -16.89 10.56
N THR A 88 -0.47 -17.02 11.88
CA THR A 88 -0.69 -18.28 12.57
C THR A 88 -2.14 -18.73 12.43
N LEU A 89 -3.10 -17.83 12.64
CA LEU A 89 -4.53 -18.16 12.52
C LEU A 89 -4.93 -18.48 11.08
N ASN A 90 -4.41 -17.77 10.10
CA ASN A 90 -4.68 -18.02 8.67
C ASN A 90 -4.26 -19.44 8.23
N LYS A 91 -3.24 -20.05 8.85
CA LYS A 91 -2.88 -21.45 8.57
C LYS A 91 -3.92 -22.46 9.04
N LEU A 92 -4.74 -22.08 10.02
CA LEU A 92 -5.81 -22.87 10.57
C LEU A 92 -7.17 -22.55 9.93
N ASN A 93 -7.19 -21.65 8.94
CA ASN A 93 -8.41 -21.31 8.24
C ASN A 93 -8.97 -22.55 7.52
N GLY A 94 -10.25 -22.86 7.76
CA GLY A 94 -10.89 -24.08 7.26
C GLY A 94 -10.73 -25.30 8.16
N VAL A 95 -9.89 -25.28 9.19
CA VAL A 95 -9.76 -26.38 10.16
C VAL A 95 -10.95 -26.39 11.13
N HIS A 96 -11.36 -25.20 11.59
CA HIS A 96 -12.49 -25.04 12.50
C HIS A 96 -13.17 -23.68 12.28
N PRO A 97 -14.52 -23.59 12.30
CA PRO A 97 -15.26 -22.34 12.04
C PRO A 97 -14.85 -21.17 12.93
N ILE A 98 -14.47 -21.43 14.18
CA ILE A 98 -14.04 -20.43 15.15
C ILE A 98 -12.90 -19.55 14.63
N ILE A 99 -12.03 -20.09 13.78
CA ILE A 99 -10.86 -19.36 13.24
C ILE A 99 -11.32 -18.23 12.32
N ALA A 100 -12.26 -18.51 11.44
CA ALA A 100 -12.85 -17.50 10.56
C ALA A 100 -13.54 -16.39 11.37
N ASP A 101 -14.30 -16.76 12.40
CA ASP A 101 -14.99 -15.80 13.26
C ASP A 101 -14.01 -14.92 14.05
N ILE A 102 -12.92 -15.49 14.58
CA ILE A 102 -11.89 -14.73 15.29
C ILE A 102 -11.16 -13.75 14.35
N LEU A 103 -10.82 -14.16 13.12
CA LEU A 103 -10.21 -13.29 12.13
C LEU A 103 -11.14 -12.14 11.74
N ASN A 104 -12.42 -12.45 11.53
CA ASN A 104 -13.48 -11.48 11.25
C ASN A 104 -13.71 -10.52 12.44
N TYR A 105 -13.74 -11.02 13.65
CA TYR A 105 -13.87 -10.22 14.88
C TYR A 105 -12.70 -9.22 15.00
N ARG A 106 -11.48 -9.70 14.88
CA ARG A 106 -10.27 -8.85 14.97
C ARG A 106 -10.24 -7.77 13.90
N THR A 107 -10.61 -8.10 12.67
CA THR A 107 -10.68 -7.13 11.58
C THR A 107 -11.66 -6.01 11.90
N ARG A 108 -12.90 -6.35 12.30
CA ARG A 108 -13.93 -5.37 12.65
C ARG A 108 -13.58 -4.55 13.88
N LYS A 109 -13.03 -5.20 14.89
CA LYS A 109 -12.59 -4.53 16.13
C LYS A 109 -11.50 -3.50 15.85
N LYS A 110 -10.52 -3.85 15.00
CA LYS A 110 -9.46 -2.93 14.58
C LYS A 110 -10.02 -1.74 13.81
N LEU A 111 -10.93 -1.96 12.85
CA LEU A 111 -11.55 -0.89 12.09
C LEU A 111 -12.34 0.05 12.99
N LEU A 112 -13.15 -0.51 13.89
CA LEU A 112 -13.95 0.25 14.85
C LEU A 112 -13.05 1.14 15.74
N SER A 113 -12.07 0.53 16.42
CA SER A 113 -11.25 1.24 17.40
C SER A 113 -10.24 2.20 16.78
N THR A 114 -9.67 1.86 15.61
CA THR A 114 -8.59 2.64 15.00
C THR A 114 -9.12 3.80 14.15
N TYR A 115 -10.28 3.62 13.52
CA TYR A 115 -10.81 4.60 12.57
C TYR A 115 -12.20 5.11 12.96
N VAL A 116 -13.19 4.22 13.06
CA VAL A 116 -14.60 4.62 13.14
C VAL A 116 -14.91 5.42 14.40
N ASP A 117 -14.45 4.95 15.57
CA ASP A 117 -14.65 5.63 16.85
C ASP A 117 -13.55 6.65 17.18
N ALA A 118 -12.39 6.55 16.51
CA ALA A 118 -11.25 7.43 16.79
C ALA A 118 -11.30 8.71 15.96
N LEU A 119 -11.59 8.62 14.65
CA LEU A 119 -11.55 9.78 13.75
C LEU A 119 -12.49 10.93 14.18
N PRO A 120 -13.76 10.70 14.59
CA PRO A 120 -14.62 11.78 15.04
C PRO A 120 -14.06 12.60 16.21
N LYS A 121 -13.27 11.95 17.10
CA LYS A 121 -12.64 12.59 18.26
C LYS A 121 -11.44 13.48 17.89
N LEU A 122 -10.96 13.39 16.67
CA LEU A 122 -9.80 14.13 16.15
C LEU A 122 -10.23 15.33 15.29
N ILE A 123 -11.52 15.56 15.14
CA ILE A 123 -12.03 16.74 14.44
C ILE A 123 -11.67 17.98 15.23
N SER A 124 -10.99 18.92 14.57
CA SER A 124 -10.70 20.23 15.15
C SER A 124 -12.00 21.02 15.34
N PRO A 125 -12.27 21.55 16.55
CA PRO A 125 -13.46 22.37 16.79
C PRO A 125 -13.42 23.73 16.07
N VAL A 126 -12.27 24.14 15.57
CA VAL A 126 -12.07 25.41 14.85
C VAL A 126 -12.38 25.25 13.36
N THR A 127 -11.88 24.17 12.74
CA THR A 127 -11.98 23.96 11.28
C THR A 127 -13.05 22.96 10.88
N ASN A 128 -13.58 22.18 11.83
CA ASN A 128 -14.46 21.03 11.59
C ASN A 128 -13.85 19.97 10.64
N LYS A 129 -12.53 19.93 10.56
CA LYS A 129 -11.76 18.99 9.71
C LYS A 129 -10.78 18.17 10.57
N ILE A 130 -10.28 17.07 10.00
CA ILE A 130 -9.16 16.30 10.55
C ILE A 130 -7.88 16.79 9.91
N HIS A 131 -6.89 17.04 10.74
CA HIS A 131 -5.55 17.47 10.35
C HIS A 131 -4.55 16.37 10.71
N THR A 132 -3.84 15.84 9.71
CA THR A 132 -2.70 14.95 9.91
C THR A 132 -1.40 15.74 9.91
N ASN A 133 -0.32 15.16 10.41
CA ASN A 133 1.02 15.71 10.24
C ASN A 133 1.83 14.81 9.32
N TYR A 134 2.54 15.39 8.35
CA TYR A 134 3.42 14.68 7.43
C TYR A 134 4.89 14.80 7.85
N MET A 135 5.53 13.66 8.01
CA MET A 135 6.93 13.57 8.40
C MET A 135 7.77 13.16 7.18
N GLN A 136 8.70 14.04 6.76
CA GLN A 136 9.52 13.85 5.57
C GLN A 136 10.73 12.92 5.79
N ALA A 137 11.26 12.85 7.01
CA ALA A 137 12.55 12.23 7.31
C ALA A 137 12.48 10.96 8.16
N VAL A 138 11.29 10.35 8.31
CA VAL A 138 11.09 9.17 9.17
C VAL A 138 11.31 7.87 8.41
N THR A 139 10.83 7.79 7.17
CA THR A 139 10.94 6.55 6.40
C THR A 139 12.31 6.46 5.73
N SER A 140 12.84 5.25 5.73
CA SER A 140 14.14 4.99 5.11
C SER A 140 14.13 4.97 3.57
N THR A 141 12.93 5.00 2.97
CA THR A 141 12.73 5.06 1.51
C THR A 141 12.51 6.47 0.98
N GLY A 142 12.37 7.47 1.86
CA GLY A 142 11.99 8.83 1.47
C GLY A 142 10.49 9.03 1.29
N ARG A 143 9.65 8.01 1.50
CA ARG A 143 8.20 8.20 1.54
C ARG A 143 7.80 9.11 2.69
N LEU A 144 6.72 9.87 2.54
CA LEU A 144 6.09 10.57 3.64
C LEU A 144 5.50 9.58 4.64
N SER A 145 5.44 10.00 5.89
CA SER A 145 4.71 9.28 6.93
C SER A 145 3.65 10.19 7.52
N SER A 146 2.41 9.80 7.45
CA SER A 146 1.28 10.51 8.07
C SER A 146 1.12 10.08 9.52
N ASN A 147 0.88 11.04 10.43
CA ASN A 147 0.77 10.80 11.87
C ASN A 147 -0.28 11.71 12.53
N LYS A 148 -0.94 11.21 13.56
CA LYS A 148 -1.91 11.95 14.42
C LYS A 148 -3.05 12.65 13.66
N PRO A 149 -3.89 11.89 12.90
CA PRO A 149 -3.90 10.44 12.67
C PRO A 149 -3.07 10.00 11.47
N ASN A 150 -2.75 8.69 11.38
CA ASN A 150 -2.18 8.12 10.17
C ASN A 150 -3.28 7.85 9.14
N LEU A 151 -3.43 8.74 8.17
CA LEU A 151 -4.41 8.63 7.10
C LEU A 151 -3.94 7.78 5.91
N GLN A 152 -2.63 7.44 5.85
CA GLN A 152 -2.08 6.59 4.79
C GLN A 152 -2.40 5.11 4.96
N ASN A 153 -2.89 4.69 6.14
CA ASN A 153 -3.22 3.29 6.44
C ASN A 153 -4.71 2.97 6.38
N ILE A 154 -5.54 3.86 5.87
CA ILE A 154 -6.99 3.61 5.71
C ILE A 154 -7.19 2.51 4.67
N PRO A 155 -7.86 1.39 5.02
CA PRO A 155 -8.00 0.26 4.13
C PRO A 155 -8.81 0.61 2.87
N ILE A 156 -8.42 0.05 1.72
CA ILE A 156 -9.14 0.21 0.44
C ILE A 156 -9.62 -1.12 -0.15
N ARG A 157 -8.93 -2.23 0.18
CA ARG A 157 -9.14 -3.52 -0.50
C ARG A 157 -10.36 -4.29 -0.01
N THR A 158 -10.86 -3.98 1.18
CA THR A 158 -12.00 -4.68 1.79
C THR A 158 -13.24 -3.81 1.74
N GLU A 159 -14.42 -4.42 1.60
CA GLU A 159 -15.70 -3.68 1.62
C GLU A 159 -15.86 -2.84 2.88
N LEU A 160 -15.48 -3.38 4.05
CA LEU A 160 -15.50 -2.61 5.30
C LEU A 160 -14.53 -1.42 5.29
N GLY A 161 -13.39 -1.54 4.61
CA GLY A 161 -12.45 -0.43 4.44
C GLY A 161 -13.00 0.66 3.52
N LYS A 162 -13.71 0.27 2.48
CA LYS A 162 -14.39 1.21 1.57
C LYS A 162 -15.43 2.08 2.30
N GLU A 163 -16.16 1.51 3.27
CA GLU A 163 -17.11 2.28 4.08
C GLU A 163 -16.44 3.40 4.88
N ILE A 164 -15.20 3.19 5.36
CA ILE A 164 -14.43 4.25 6.02
C ILE A 164 -14.07 5.35 5.03
N ARG A 165 -13.69 5.00 3.78
CA ARG A 165 -13.37 6.01 2.75
C ARG A 165 -14.57 6.85 2.34
N LYS A 166 -15.79 6.32 2.37
CA LYS A 166 -17.02 7.10 2.15
C LYS A 166 -17.20 8.26 3.14
N ALA A 167 -16.66 8.11 4.34
CA ALA A 167 -16.77 9.16 5.33
C ALA A 167 -15.88 10.37 5.04
N PHE A 168 -14.82 10.24 4.25
CA PHE A 168 -13.98 11.36 3.83
C PHE A 168 -14.64 12.07 2.65
N CYS A 169 -15.04 13.32 2.82
CA CYS A 169 -15.85 14.07 1.86
C CYS A 169 -15.25 15.45 1.55
N SER A 170 -15.74 16.07 0.47
CA SER A 170 -15.42 17.44 0.10
C SER A 170 -15.89 18.44 1.15
N SER A 171 -15.33 19.65 1.13
CA SER A 171 -15.59 20.69 2.13
C SER A 171 -17.05 21.11 2.17
N ASP A 172 -17.70 21.23 1.03
CA ASP A 172 -19.12 21.63 0.91
C ASP A 172 -19.74 21.17 -0.43
N SER A 173 -20.95 21.65 -0.72
CA SER A 173 -21.69 21.29 -1.95
C SER A 173 -21.08 21.86 -3.25
N ASN A 174 -20.21 22.86 -3.18
CA ASN A 174 -19.53 23.46 -4.33
C ASN A 174 -18.21 22.76 -4.64
N HIS A 175 -17.79 21.80 -3.80
CA HIS A 175 -16.57 21.05 -3.96
C HIS A 175 -16.83 19.57 -4.27
N LEU A 176 -15.85 18.93 -4.88
CA LEU A 176 -15.71 17.48 -5.03
C LEU A 176 -14.31 17.07 -4.57
N LEU A 177 -14.13 15.83 -4.15
CA LEU A 177 -12.78 15.27 -4.03
C LEU A 177 -12.31 14.89 -5.42
N LEU A 178 -11.08 15.27 -5.75
CA LEU A 178 -10.33 14.82 -6.90
C LEU A 178 -9.23 13.86 -6.41
N CYS A 179 -9.21 12.64 -6.93
CA CYS A 179 -8.16 11.66 -6.68
C CYS A 179 -7.33 11.46 -7.95
N ALA A 180 -6.01 11.50 -7.81
CA ALA A 180 -5.07 11.25 -8.88
C ALA A 180 -4.03 10.22 -8.41
N ASP A 181 -4.01 9.04 -9.04
CA ASP A 181 -3.16 7.91 -8.66
C ASP A 181 -2.22 7.52 -9.80
N TYR A 182 -0.96 7.25 -9.47
CA TYR A 182 -0.01 6.73 -10.44
C TYR A 182 -0.31 5.27 -10.78
N SER A 183 -0.57 5.00 -12.04
CA SER A 183 -0.75 3.62 -12.52
C SER A 183 0.58 2.88 -12.55
N GLN A 184 0.74 1.94 -11.62
CA GLN A 184 1.86 0.99 -11.56
C GLN A 184 3.27 1.64 -11.56
N ILE A 185 3.45 2.76 -10.85
CA ILE A 185 4.68 3.56 -10.88
C ILE A 185 5.94 2.75 -10.60
N GLU A 186 5.92 1.84 -9.61
CA GLU A 186 7.09 1.04 -9.26
C GLU A 186 7.52 0.09 -10.38
N LEU A 187 6.55 -0.48 -11.14
CA LEU A 187 6.83 -1.32 -12.31
C LEU A 187 7.38 -0.50 -13.48
N ARG A 188 6.90 0.73 -13.67
CA ARG A 188 7.43 1.64 -14.68
C ARG A 188 8.86 2.06 -14.32
N ILE A 189 9.13 2.31 -13.05
CA ILE A 189 10.48 2.67 -12.57
C ILE A 189 11.47 1.52 -12.78
N ILE A 190 11.12 0.28 -12.41
CA ILE A 190 12.05 -0.84 -12.64
C ILE A 190 12.27 -1.11 -14.13
N ALA A 191 11.24 -0.98 -14.96
CA ALA A 191 11.39 -1.08 -16.42
C ALA A 191 12.43 -0.07 -16.96
N GLY A 192 12.32 1.18 -16.51
CA GLY A 192 13.24 2.24 -16.93
C GLY A 192 14.65 2.09 -16.36
N LEU A 193 14.80 1.68 -15.10
CA LEU A 193 16.11 1.47 -14.46
C LEU A 193 16.84 0.25 -15.03
N SER A 194 16.12 -0.83 -15.30
CA SER A 194 16.68 -2.05 -15.90
C SER A 194 16.94 -1.91 -17.40
N LYS A 195 16.27 -0.95 -18.05
CA LYS A 195 16.24 -0.80 -19.52
C LYS A 195 15.75 -2.08 -20.22
N ASP A 196 14.79 -2.76 -19.62
CA ASP A 196 14.18 -3.95 -20.22
C ASP A 196 13.23 -3.52 -21.35
N GLU A 197 13.62 -3.80 -22.59
CA GLU A 197 12.92 -3.34 -23.79
C GLU A 197 11.52 -3.91 -23.89
N SER A 198 11.33 -5.16 -23.47
CA SER A 198 10.03 -5.83 -23.48
C SER A 198 9.04 -5.12 -22.55
N MET A 199 9.49 -4.80 -21.33
CA MET A 199 8.67 -4.13 -20.35
C MET A 199 8.42 -2.65 -20.72
N ILE A 200 9.44 -1.96 -21.23
CA ILE A 200 9.32 -0.57 -21.72
C ILE A 200 8.30 -0.53 -22.88
N ASN A 201 8.41 -1.44 -23.84
CA ASN A 201 7.50 -1.48 -24.98
C ASN A 201 6.05 -1.73 -24.53
N ALA A 202 5.83 -2.69 -23.62
CA ALA A 202 4.48 -2.96 -23.09
C ALA A 202 3.85 -1.69 -22.50
N PHE A 203 4.58 -0.92 -21.70
CA PHE A 203 4.11 0.35 -21.14
C PHE A 203 3.92 1.44 -22.21
N THR A 204 4.79 1.51 -23.20
CA THR A 204 4.72 2.54 -24.25
C THR A 204 3.48 2.38 -25.14
N ILE A 205 3.08 1.13 -25.42
CA ILE A 205 1.89 0.85 -26.23
C ILE A 205 0.61 0.66 -25.38
N GLY A 206 0.68 0.98 -24.08
CA GLY A 206 -0.48 0.95 -23.17
C GLY A 206 -1.01 -0.46 -22.87
N ARG A 207 -0.18 -1.51 -22.96
CA ARG A 207 -0.59 -2.86 -22.59
C ARG A 207 -0.61 -3.06 -21.09
N ASP A 208 -1.55 -3.89 -20.62
CA ASP A 208 -1.57 -4.33 -19.22
C ASP A 208 -0.36 -5.22 -18.91
N ILE A 209 0.58 -4.70 -18.14
CA ILE A 209 1.84 -5.39 -17.82
C ILE A 209 1.62 -6.72 -17.08
N HIS A 210 0.54 -6.87 -16.33
CA HIS A 210 0.25 -8.10 -15.62
C HIS A 210 -0.27 -9.18 -16.58
N THR A 211 -1.04 -8.80 -17.58
CA THR A 211 -1.47 -9.68 -18.66
C THR A 211 -0.29 -10.08 -19.55
N GLU A 212 0.55 -9.12 -19.92
CA GLU A 212 1.79 -9.37 -20.68
C GLU A 212 2.72 -10.35 -19.93
N THR A 213 2.94 -10.10 -18.65
CA THR A 213 3.73 -11.00 -17.79
C THR A 213 3.09 -12.38 -17.69
N ALA A 214 1.76 -12.47 -17.53
CA ALA A 214 1.07 -13.76 -17.43
C ALA A 214 1.22 -14.59 -18.71
N SER A 215 1.02 -13.97 -19.88
CA SER A 215 1.23 -14.60 -21.18
C SER A 215 2.62 -15.24 -21.26
N LYS A 216 3.65 -14.51 -20.85
CA LYS A 216 5.04 -14.95 -20.92
C LYS A 216 5.39 -16.05 -19.91
N ILE A 217 5.04 -15.89 -18.64
CA ILE A 217 5.43 -16.87 -17.60
C ILE A 217 4.62 -18.16 -17.64
N PHE A 218 3.40 -18.13 -18.21
CA PHE A 218 2.55 -19.30 -18.39
C PHE A 218 2.56 -19.85 -19.83
N HIS A 219 3.29 -19.21 -20.76
CA HIS A 219 3.43 -19.61 -22.16
C HIS A 219 2.08 -19.75 -22.89
N VAL A 220 1.20 -18.76 -22.72
CA VAL A 220 -0.12 -18.67 -23.37
C VAL A 220 -0.23 -17.39 -24.18
N ASN A 221 -1.11 -17.35 -25.20
CA ASN A 221 -1.39 -16.11 -25.92
C ASN A 221 -2.08 -15.08 -25.01
N LEU A 222 -1.98 -13.79 -25.35
CA LEU A 222 -2.55 -12.71 -24.55
C LEU A 222 -4.06 -12.87 -24.33
N GLU A 223 -4.78 -13.34 -25.36
CA GLU A 223 -6.23 -13.56 -25.35
C GLU A 223 -6.63 -14.76 -24.45
N GLU A 224 -5.70 -15.67 -24.18
CA GLU A 224 -5.92 -16.86 -23.35
C GLU A 224 -5.60 -16.61 -21.87
N VAL A 225 -5.08 -15.41 -21.52
CA VAL A 225 -4.75 -15.07 -20.13
C VAL A 225 -6.01 -14.96 -19.28
N SER A 226 -6.20 -15.91 -18.38
CA SER A 226 -7.31 -15.89 -17.42
C SER A 226 -7.11 -14.82 -16.33
N ARG A 227 -8.21 -14.44 -15.66
CA ARG A 227 -8.15 -13.53 -14.50
C ARG A 227 -7.25 -14.07 -13.38
N GLU A 228 -7.23 -15.39 -13.21
CA GLU A 228 -6.37 -16.05 -12.22
C GLU A 228 -4.89 -15.94 -12.60
N MET A 229 -4.54 -16.22 -13.86
CA MET A 229 -3.18 -16.07 -14.37
C MET A 229 -2.69 -14.61 -14.23
N ARG A 230 -3.52 -13.64 -14.61
CA ARG A 230 -3.23 -12.22 -14.43
C ARG A 230 -3.01 -11.85 -12.96
N SER A 231 -3.83 -12.38 -12.05
CA SER A 231 -3.68 -12.17 -10.61
C SER A 231 -2.37 -12.77 -10.07
N LYS A 232 -2.03 -13.99 -10.50
CA LYS A 232 -0.74 -14.62 -10.16
C LYS A 232 0.44 -13.81 -10.69
N ALA A 233 0.39 -13.37 -11.95
CA ALA A 233 1.41 -12.52 -12.54
C ALA A 233 1.57 -11.17 -11.82
N LYS A 234 0.48 -10.56 -11.35
CA LYS A 234 0.52 -9.38 -10.49
C LYS A 234 1.30 -9.65 -9.21
N MET A 235 1.06 -10.78 -8.54
CA MET A 235 1.81 -11.16 -7.35
C MET A 235 3.28 -11.44 -7.64
N VAL A 236 3.60 -12.01 -8.81
CA VAL A 236 4.97 -12.25 -9.26
C VAL A 236 5.70 -10.93 -9.53
N ASN A 237 5.11 -10.03 -10.32
CA ASN A 237 5.67 -8.73 -10.65
C ASN A 237 6.08 -7.95 -9.40
N PHE A 238 5.14 -7.77 -8.47
CA PHE A 238 5.44 -7.08 -7.21
C PHE A 238 6.37 -7.89 -6.30
N GLY A 239 6.20 -9.20 -6.26
CA GLY A 239 7.05 -10.08 -5.46
C GLY A 239 8.52 -9.96 -5.85
N ILE A 240 8.83 -9.97 -7.13
CA ILE A 240 10.21 -9.90 -7.66
C ILE A 240 10.83 -8.54 -7.34
N ILE A 241 10.10 -7.43 -7.56
CA ILE A 241 10.57 -6.09 -7.18
C ILE A 241 10.94 -6.01 -5.69
N TYR A 242 10.19 -6.72 -4.84
CA TYR A 242 10.47 -6.76 -3.40
C TYR A 242 11.45 -7.88 -3.00
N GLY A 243 12.09 -8.53 -3.96
CA GLY A 243 13.10 -9.57 -3.72
C GLY A 243 12.53 -10.83 -3.09
N ILE A 244 11.34 -11.27 -3.51
CA ILE A 244 10.69 -12.46 -2.98
C ILE A 244 11.51 -13.72 -3.28
N SER A 245 11.61 -14.61 -2.30
CA SER A 245 12.19 -15.95 -2.50
C SER A 245 11.15 -16.93 -3.07
N ALA A 246 11.59 -18.03 -3.66
CA ALA A 246 10.71 -19.11 -4.10
C ALA A 246 9.80 -19.64 -2.97
N PHE A 247 10.31 -19.68 -1.74
CA PHE A 247 9.49 -20.00 -0.57
C PHE A 247 8.40 -18.95 -0.29
N GLY A 248 8.76 -17.67 -0.32
CA GLY A 248 7.80 -16.58 -0.11
C GLY A 248 6.73 -16.55 -1.20
N LEU A 249 7.11 -16.79 -2.45
CA LEU A 249 6.18 -16.83 -3.57
C LEU A 249 5.25 -18.05 -3.49
N SER A 250 5.76 -19.24 -3.14
CA SER A 250 4.95 -20.44 -2.96
C SER A 250 3.85 -20.26 -1.91
N GLN A 251 4.17 -19.60 -0.79
CA GLN A 251 3.18 -19.28 0.26
C GLN A 251 2.10 -18.31 -0.21
N ARG A 252 2.45 -17.35 -1.07
CA ARG A 252 1.49 -16.35 -1.58
C ARG A 252 0.58 -16.90 -2.68
N LEU A 253 1.14 -17.76 -3.54
CA LEU A 253 0.41 -18.36 -4.65
C LEU A 253 -0.36 -19.64 -4.26
N GLY A 254 -0.05 -20.23 -3.09
CA GLY A 254 -0.59 -21.53 -2.68
C GLY A 254 -0.08 -22.71 -3.53
N VAL A 255 1.12 -22.58 -4.12
CA VAL A 255 1.73 -23.60 -5.00
C VAL A 255 2.95 -24.25 -4.35
N LYS A 256 3.46 -25.34 -4.93
CA LYS A 256 4.70 -25.98 -4.46
C LYS A 256 5.90 -25.05 -4.65
N ARG A 257 6.93 -25.20 -3.80
CA ARG A 257 8.15 -24.38 -3.89
C ARG A 257 8.91 -24.59 -5.21
N THR A 258 8.85 -25.77 -5.79
CA THR A 258 9.42 -26.07 -7.12
C THR A 258 8.74 -25.26 -8.21
N GLU A 259 7.42 -25.25 -8.24
CA GLU A 259 6.61 -24.48 -9.19
C GLU A 259 6.85 -22.95 -9.01
N ALA A 260 6.90 -22.47 -7.77
CA ALA A 260 7.22 -21.06 -7.51
C ALA A 260 8.63 -20.69 -8.00
N LYS A 261 9.59 -21.62 -7.94
CA LYS A 261 10.93 -21.43 -8.49
C LYS A 261 10.89 -21.36 -10.02
N GLU A 262 10.19 -22.26 -10.67
CA GLU A 262 10.02 -22.26 -12.13
C GLU A 262 9.38 -20.96 -12.62
N ILE A 263 8.37 -20.44 -11.93
CA ILE A 263 7.76 -19.16 -12.25
C ILE A 263 8.78 -18.01 -12.15
N ILE A 264 9.64 -17.99 -11.12
CA ILE A 264 10.68 -16.97 -10.98
C ILE A 264 11.73 -17.11 -12.08
N ASP A 265 12.14 -18.33 -12.39
CA ASP A 265 13.14 -18.61 -13.42
C ASP A 265 12.60 -18.19 -14.81
N ASN A 266 11.36 -18.54 -15.14
CA ASN A 266 10.68 -18.11 -16.37
C ASN A 266 10.57 -16.58 -16.44
N TYR A 267 10.21 -15.92 -15.34
CA TYR A 267 10.16 -14.46 -15.30
C TYR A 267 11.51 -13.83 -15.68
N PHE A 268 12.62 -14.33 -15.16
CA PHE A 268 13.95 -13.80 -15.47
C PHE A 268 14.48 -14.23 -16.85
N LEU A 269 13.96 -15.31 -17.45
CA LEU A 269 14.21 -15.63 -18.86
C LEU A 269 13.52 -14.62 -19.78
N GLU A 270 12.30 -14.23 -19.44
CA GLU A 270 11.52 -13.26 -20.24
C GLU A 270 11.95 -11.80 -20.01
N PHE A 271 12.44 -11.48 -18.81
CA PHE A 271 12.92 -10.14 -18.44
C PHE A 271 14.38 -10.18 -17.93
N PRO A 272 15.35 -10.54 -18.77
CA PRO A 272 16.73 -10.74 -18.35
C PRO A 272 17.42 -9.46 -17.86
N LYS A 273 17.02 -8.31 -18.37
CA LYS A 273 17.55 -7.01 -17.95
C LYS A 273 17.17 -6.65 -16.52
N ILE A 274 16.00 -7.12 -16.06
CA ILE A 274 15.59 -6.94 -14.64
C ILE A 274 16.53 -7.74 -13.73
N LYS A 275 16.83 -8.99 -14.07
CA LYS A 275 17.79 -9.80 -13.31
C LYS A 275 19.16 -9.14 -13.27
N GLN A 276 19.67 -8.69 -14.41
CA GLN A 276 20.95 -8.00 -14.52
C GLN A 276 20.98 -6.73 -13.66
N TYR A 277 19.89 -5.94 -13.68
CA TYR A 277 19.77 -4.74 -12.84
C TYR A 277 19.83 -5.09 -11.36
N MET A 278 19.07 -6.10 -10.91
CA MET A 278 19.05 -6.54 -9.51
C MET A 278 20.45 -6.97 -9.05
N ASP A 279 21.13 -7.81 -9.82
CA ASP A 279 22.46 -8.31 -9.48
C ASP A 279 23.51 -7.20 -9.46
N SER A 280 23.47 -6.28 -10.42
CA SER A 280 24.36 -5.11 -10.48
C SER A 280 24.12 -4.14 -9.32
N THR A 281 22.86 -3.96 -8.92
CA THR A 281 22.48 -3.11 -7.79
C THR A 281 22.98 -3.68 -6.46
N ILE A 282 22.87 -4.99 -6.26
CA ILE A 282 23.43 -5.66 -5.08
C ILE A 282 24.96 -5.55 -5.07
N SER A 283 25.61 -5.73 -6.22
CA SER A 283 27.07 -5.59 -6.34
C SER A 283 27.53 -4.17 -6.03
N PHE A 284 26.83 -3.16 -6.57
CA PHE A 284 27.08 -1.75 -6.24
C PHE A 284 26.90 -1.48 -4.74
N ALA A 285 25.82 -2.01 -4.15
CA ALA A 285 25.57 -1.86 -2.71
C ALA A 285 26.67 -2.49 -1.85
N LYS A 286 27.22 -3.64 -2.24
CA LYS A 286 28.35 -4.30 -1.55
C LYS A 286 29.62 -3.47 -1.64
N GLU A 287 29.87 -2.82 -2.76
CA GLU A 287 31.06 -1.96 -2.96
C GLU A 287 30.93 -0.62 -2.21
N LYS A 288 29.78 0.05 -2.33
CA LYS A 288 29.58 1.43 -1.85
C LYS A 288 28.95 1.53 -0.46
N GLY A 289 28.31 0.48 0.04
CA GLY A 289 27.56 0.48 1.31
C GLY A 289 26.19 1.18 1.25
N TYR A 290 25.75 1.61 0.06
CA TYR A 290 24.44 2.26 -0.15
C TYR A 290 23.92 2.01 -1.58
N VAL A 291 22.65 2.35 -1.79
CA VAL A 291 22.02 2.49 -3.12
C VAL A 291 21.40 3.87 -3.27
N GLU A 292 21.05 4.27 -4.50
CA GLU A 292 20.53 5.60 -4.81
C GLU A 292 19.22 5.54 -5.62
N THR A 293 18.33 6.52 -5.38
CA THR A 293 17.20 6.80 -6.28
C THR A 293 17.67 7.50 -7.55
N ILE A 294 16.75 7.68 -8.53
CA ILE A 294 17.02 8.49 -9.74
C ILE A 294 17.41 9.93 -9.41
N PHE A 295 16.98 10.46 -8.26
CA PHE A 295 17.32 11.79 -7.75
C PHE A 295 18.49 11.79 -6.76
N LYS A 296 19.27 10.70 -6.71
CA LYS A 296 20.48 10.58 -5.89
C LYS A 296 20.25 10.58 -4.38
N ARG A 297 19.02 10.26 -3.93
CA ARG A 297 18.77 9.97 -2.52
C ARG A 297 19.45 8.68 -2.14
N LYS A 298 20.28 8.70 -1.12
CA LYS A 298 21.04 7.54 -0.65
C LYS A 298 20.28 6.75 0.41
N ARG A 299 20.33 5.44 0.27
CA ARG A 299 19.93 4.48 1.32
C ARG A 299 21.14 3.66 1.73
N PHE A 300 21.61 3.84 2.95
CA PHE A 300 22.70 3.07 3.51
C PHE A 300 22.24 1.66 3.91
N LEU A 301 23.12 0.66 3.69
CA LEU A 301 22.86 -0.76 3.87
C LEU A 301 23.99 -1.39 4.72
N PRO A 302 24.01 -1.16 6.03
CA PRO A 302 25.14 -1.50 6.90
C PRO A 302 25.40 -3.02 6.98
N ASN A 303 24.40 -3.86 6.70
CA ASN A 303 24.53 -5.30 6.79
C ASN A 303 24.66 -6.00 5.42
N ILE A 304 24.88 -5.26 4.34
CA ILE A 304 24.92 -5.81 2.96
C ILE A 304 26.02 -6.86 2.77
N SER A 305 27.11 -6.77 3.53
CA SER A 305 28.23 -7.72 3.53
C SER A 305 28.32 -8.56 4.81
N SER A 306 27.24 -8.60 5.62
CA SER A 306 27.20 -9.36 6.87
C SER A 306 27.39 -10.86 6.65
N GLY A 307 28.17 -11.53 7.52
CA GLY A 307 28.26 -12.99 7.57
C GLY A 307 26.93 -13.67 7.95
N ASN A 308 26.03 -12.95 8.66
CA ASN A 308 24.70 -13.45 8.98
C ASN A 308 23.79 -13.39 7.74
N ALA A 309 23.43 -14.56 7.21
CA ALA A 309 22.63 -14.69 5.99
C ALA A 309 21.25 -13.98 6.09
N THR A 310 20.62 -13.92 7.27
CA THR A 310 19.33 -13.26 7.46
C THR A 310 19.46 -11.74 7.36
N MET A 311 20.48 -11.16 8.00
CA MET A 311 20.76 -9.72 7.94
C MET A 311 21.20 -9.30 6.55
N ARG A 312 22.11 -10.07 5.94
CA ARG A 312 22.56 -9.83 4.57
C ARG A 312 21.39 -9.89 3.57
N GLY A 313 20.57 -10.95 3.63
CA GLY A 313 19.41 -11.09 2.75
C GLY A 313 18.36 -10.01 2.93
N PHE A 314 18.23 -9.43 4.14
CA PHE A 314 17.39 -8.26 4.38
C PHE A 314 17.94 -7.03 3.63
N ASP A 315 19.22 -6.76 3.73
CA ASP A 315 19.85 -5.62 3.04
C ASP A 315 19.93 -5.82 1.52
N GLU A 316 20.12 -7.05 1.03
CA GLU A 316 20.05 -7.37 -0.40
C GLU A 316 18.66 -7.06 -1.00
N ARG A 317 17.57 -7.41 -0.30
CA ARG A 317 16.21 -7.01 -0.69
C ARG A 317 16.01 -5.50 -0.65
N ASN A 318 16.53 -4.84 0.36
CA ASN A 318 16.47 -3.38 0.45
C ASN A 318 17.30 -2.70 -0.66
N ALA A 319 18.42 -3.30 -1.09
CA ALA A 319 19.22 -2.80 -2.21
C ALA A 319 18.41 -2.74 -3.51
N ILE A 320 17.60 -3.77 -3.77
CA ILE A 320 16.74 -3.83 -4.95
C ILE A 320 15.58 -2.84 -4.83
N ASN A 321 14.91 -2.84 -3.69
CA ASN A 321 13.64 -2.14 -3.48
C ASN A 321 13.80 -0.63 -3.26
N ALA A 322 14.84 -0.20 -2.54
CA ALA A 322 14.98 1.21 -2.15
C ALA A 322 15.16 2.18 -3.34
N PRO A 323 15.90 1.87 -4.41
CA PRO A 323 15.94 2.73 -5.58
C PRO A 323 14.57 2.92 -6.24
N ILE A 324 13.74 1.86 -6.27
CA ILE A 324 12.43 1.85 -6.91
C ILE A 324 11.42 2.65 -6.07
N GLN A 325 11.22 2.25 -4.82
CA GLN A 325 10.29 2.93 -3.91
C GLN A 325 10.70 4.37 -3.62
N GLY A 326 11.99 4.60 -3.44
CA GLY A 326 12.49 5.94 -3.19
C GLY A 326 12.34 6.85 -4.40
N SER A 327 12.53 6.35 -5.61
CA SER A 327 12.28 7.13 -6.84
C SER A 327 10.80 7.45 -7.00
N ALA A 328 9.89 6.50 -6.72
CA ALA A 328 8.46 6.76 -6.70
C ALA A 328 8.09 7.86 -5.70
N ALA A 329 8.67 7.80 -4.49
CA ALA A 329 8.46 8.82 -3.46
C ALA A 329 9.00 10.20 -3.89
N ASP A 330 10.15 10.25 -4.55
CA ASP A 330 10.72 11.50 -5.05
C ASP A 330 9.87 12.09 -6.19
N ILE A 331 9.36 11.25 -7.10
CA ILE A 331 8.49 11.66 -8.22
C ILE A 331 7.19 12.29 -7.71
N ILE A 332 6.46 11.63 -6.80
CA ILE A 332 5.20 12.18 -6.30
C ILE A 332 5.42 13.48 -5.50
N LYS A 333 6.50 13.58 -4.72
CA LYS A 333 6.87 14.82 -4.02
C LYS A 333 7.14 15.96 -4.98
N LEU A 334 7.84 15.69 -6.09
CA LEU A 334 8.10 16.69 -7.10
C LEU A 334 6.81 17.12 -7.81
N ALA A 335 5.93 16.17 -8.12
CA ALA A 335 4.61 16.47 -8.65
C ALA A 335 3.79 17.37 -7.69
N MET A 336 3.78 17.05 -6.39
CA MET A 336 3.13 17.88 -5.37
C MET A 336 3.65 19.32 -5.36
N VAL A 337 4.96 19.50 -5.41
CA VAL A 337 5.59 20.83 -5.46
C VAL A 337 5.17 21.60 -6.72
N ASN A 338 5.18 20.94 -7.87
CA ASN A 338 4.81 21.55 -9.15
C ASN A 338 3.32 21.93 -9.20
N ILE A 339 2.45 21.01 -8.79
CA ILE A 339 0.99 21.23 -8.70
C ILE A 339 0.70 22.42 -7.79
N HIS A 340 1.21 22.41 -6.58
CA HIS A 340 1.00 23.47 -5.60
C HIS A 340 1.45 24.84 -6.13
N LYS A 341 2.65 24.90 -6.70
CA LYS A 341 3.16 26.13 -7.30
C LYS A 341 2.26 26.66 -8.42
N LYS A 342 1.79 25.80 -9.31
CA LYS A 342 0.92 26.19 -10.43
C LYS A 342 -0.47 26.60 -9.95
N MET A 343 -1.04 25.92 -8.97
CA MET A 343 -2.30 26.33 -8.34
C MET A 343 -2.20 27.75 -7.75
N LEU A 344 -1.10 28.06 -7.05
CA LEU A 344 -0.87 29.41 -6.51
C LEU A 344 -0.74 30.46 -7.60
N VAL A 345 0.01 30.19 -8.66
CA VAL A 345 0.20 31.13 -9.80
C VAL A 345 -1.13 31.37 -10.52
N GLN A 346 -1.96 30.35 -10.69
CA GLN A 346 -3.27 30.45 -11.33
C GLN A 346 -4.36 30.94 -10.37
N LYS A 347 -4.02 31.16 -9.10
CA LYS A 347 -4.94 31.61 -8.03
C LYS A 347 -6.14 30.69 -7.86
N MET A 348 -5.93 29.37 -7.99
CA MET A 348 -6.96 28.39 -7.78
C MET A 348 -7.42 28.34 -6.31
N GLU A 349 -8.73 28.18 -6.10
CA GLU A 349 -9.31 28.03 -4.78
C GLU A 349 -9.26 26.57 -4.29
N SER A 350 -9.22 25.61 -5.20
CA SER A 350 -8.99 24.18 -4.90
C SER A 350 -7.75 23.94 -4.04
N LYS A 351 -7.74 22.88 -3.20
CA LYS A 351 -6.67 22.61 -2.23
C LYS A 351 -6.15 21.18 -2.33
N LEU A 352 -4.84 21.00 -2.20
CA LEU A 352 -4.25 19.68 -1.99
C LEU A 352 -4.46 19.27 -0.53
N LEU A 353 -5.07 18.10 -0.30
CA LEU A 353 -5.45 17.63 1.04
C LEU A 353 -4.57 16.52 1.55
N LEU A 354 -4.47 15.42 0.78
CA LEU A 354 -3.76 14.23 1.22
C LEU A 354 -2.80 13.70 0.14
N GLN A 355 -1.74 13.07 0.62
CA GLN A 355 -0.89 12.18 -0.14
C GLN A 355 -0.93 10.80 0.53
N VAL A 356 -1.35 9.77 -0.22
CA VAL A 356 -1.52 8.41 0.28
C VAL A 356 -0.88 7.43 -0.71
N HIS A 357 0.27 6.86 -0.35
CA HIS A 357 1.09 6.00 -1.21
C HIS A 357 1.51 6.71 -2.51
N ASP A 358 0.88 6.42 -3.63
CA ASP A 358 1.07 6.97 -4.97
C ASP A 358 -0.13 7.83 -5.44
N GLU A 359 -1.06 8.10 -4.53
CA GLU A 359 -2.29 8.90 -4.75
C GLU A 359 -2.17 10.30 -4.14
N LEU A 360 -2.73 11.29 -4.84
CA LEU A 360 -3.00 12.64 -4.34
C LEU A 360 -4.51 12.85 -4.24
N VAL A 361 -4.96 13.45 -3.14
CA VAL A 361 -6.37 13.80 -2.93
C VAL A 361 -6.48 15.31 -2.76
N LEU A 362 -7.33 15.93 -3.57
CA LEU A 362 -7.57 17.38 -3.57
C LEU A 362 -9.04 17.68 -3.26
N ASP A 363 -9.28 18.80 -2.61
CA ASP A 363 -10.60 19.42 -2.51
C ASP A 363 -10.76 20.37 -3.69
N MET A 364 -11.56 19.98 -4.66
CA MET A 364 -11.69 20.62 -5.95
C MET A 364 -12.96 21.47 -6.01
N VAL A 365 -12.80 22.75 -6.31
CA VAL A 365 -13.93 23.63 -6.67
C VAL A 365 -14.51 23.17 -8.00
N LYS A 366 -15.83 22.99 -8.10
CA LYS A 366 -16.49 22.44 -9.29
C LYS A 366 -16.23 23.24 -10.55
N GLU A 367 -16.15 24.56 -10.43
CA GLU A 367 -15.87 25.48 -11.54
C GLU A 367 -14.44 25.32 -12.08
N GLU A 368 -13.49 24.85 -11.25
CA GLU A 368 -12.08 24.63 -11.62
C GLU A 368 -11.82 23.21 -12.16
N GLN A 369 -12.82 22.33 -12.21
CA GLN A 369 -12.64 20.90 -12.47
C GLN A 369 -11.78 20.63 -13.71
N LYS A 370 -12.12 21.16 -14.86
CA LYS A 370 -11.39 20.88 -16.12
C LYS A 370 -9.94 21.32 -16.07
N ASP A 371 -9.68 22.49 -15.50
CA ASP A 371 -8.34 23.06 -15.44
C ASP A 371 -7.49 22.34 -14.40
N LEU A 372 -8.07 21.99 -13.24
CA LEU A 372 -7.38 21.28 -12.18
C LEU A 372 -7.06 19.83 -12.58
N GLU A 373 -8.02 19.09 -13.15
CA GLU A 373 -7.80 17.73 -13.65
C GLU A 373 -6.66 17.70 -14.68
N LYS A 374 -6.68 18.62 -15.63
CA LYS A 374 -5.62 18.74 -16.64
C LYS A 374 -4.27 19.08 -16.01
N LEU A 375 -4.24 20.05 -15.10
CA LEU A 375 -3.03 20.48 -14.39
C LEU A 375 -2.42 19.32 -13.59
N VAL A 376 -3.23 18.66 -12.74
CA VAL A 376 -2.77 17.57 -11.89
C VAL A 376 -2.23 16.42 -12.73
N LYS A 377 -3.00 16.00 -13.76
CA LYS A 377 -2.58 14.93 -14.66
C LYS A 377 -1.25 15.23 -15.33
N GLN A 378 -1.13 16.42 -15.88
CA GLN A 378 0.09 16.85 -16.58
C GLN A 378 1.30 16.88 -15.64
N GLU A 379 1.17 17.53 -14.47
CA GLU A 379 2.29 17.68 -13.54
C GLU A 379 2.73 16.35 -12.93
N MET A 380 1.81 15.41 -12.73
CA MET A 380 2.16 14.06 -12.29
C MET A 380 2.85 13.28 -13.42
N MET A 381 2.31 13.29 -14.63
CA MET A 381 2.91 12.55 -15.76
C MET A 381 4.28 13.11 -16.18
N GLU A 382 4.48 14.41 -16.09
CA GLU A 382 5.69 15.13 -16.51
C GLU A 382 6.65 15.46 -15.35
N ALA A 383 6.38 14.94 -14.14
CA ALA A 383 7.19 15.21 -12.95
C ALA A 383 8.68 14.88 -13.14
N VAL A 384 8.98 13.93 -13.99
CA VAL A 384 10.35 13.55 -14.36
C VAL A 384 10.43 13.15 -15.83
N LYS A 385 11.54 13.51 -16.48
CA LYS A 385 11.87 12.96 -17.81
C LYS A 385 12.38 11.54 -17.63
N PHE A 386 11.56 10.57 -18.04
CA PHE A 386 11.84 9.16 -17.88
C PHE A 386 11.62 8.42 -19.20
N ASN A 387 12.34 7.32 -19.42
CA ASN A 387 12.25 6.55 -20.67
C ASN A 387 11.03 5.60 -20.72
N VAL A 388 10.21 5.63 -19.70
CA VAL A 388 8.91 4.94 -19.62
C VAL A 388 7.84 5.98 -19.33
N PRO A 389 6.74 6.04 -20.09
CA PRO A 389 5.68 7.00 -19.83
C PRO A 389 5.07 6.74 -18.45
N LEU A 390 4.90 7.80 -17.65
CA LEU A 390 4.11 7.73 -16.42
C LEU A 390 2.64 7.93 -16.78
N GLU A 391 1.77 7.14 -16.18
CA GLU A 391 0.32 7.26 -16.36
C GLU A 391 -0.34 7.56 -15.03
N VAL A 392 -1.40 8.35 -15.09
CA VAL A 392 -2.15 8.81 -13.94
C VAL A 392 -3.64 8.59 -14.21
N GLU A 393 -4.28 7.84 -13.32
CA GLU A 393 -5.73 7.69 -13.26
C GLU A 393 -6.30 8.84 -12.43
N ILE A 394 -7.38 9.46 -12.93
CA ILE A 394 -8.06 10.55 -12.24
C ILE A 394 -9.53 10.21 -12.10
N GLY A 395 -10.06 10.41 -10.91
CA GLY A 395 -11.47 10.34 -10.62
C GLY A 395 -11.92 11.48 -9.71
N SER A 396 -13.19 11.80 -9.74
CA SER A 396 -13.78 12.84 -8.90
C SER A 396 -15.12 12.40 -8.33
N GLY A 397 -15.46 12.85 -7.13
CA GLY A 397 -16.69 12.48 -6.47
C GLY A 397 -16.91 13.20 -5.14
N GLU A 398 -18.08 13.03 -4.57
CA GLU A 398 -18.47 13.67 -3.30
C GLU A 398 -17.68 13.13 -2.10
N ASN A 399 -17.11 11.96 -2.22
CA ASN A 399 -16.31 11.31 -1.18
C ASN A 399 -15.15 10.54 -1.78
N TRP A 400 -14.20 10.18 -0.93
CA TRP A 400 -12.96 9.52 -1.36
C TRP A 400 -13.18 8.16 -2.03
N LEU A 401 -14.23 7.41 -1.67
CA LEU A 401 -14.52 6.13 -2.33
C LEU A 401 -14.99 6.31 -3.77
N ILE A 402 -15.85 7.32 -4.03
CA ILE A 402 -16.37 7.58 -5.37
C ILE A 402 -15.29 8.21 -6.26
N ALA A 403 -14.43 9.04 -5.68
CA ALA A 403 -13.35 9.72 -6.40
C ALA A 403 -12.20 8.78 -6.78
N HIS A 404 -12.02 7.66 -6.09
CA HIS A 404 -10.97 6.66 -6.34
C HIS A 404 -11.53 5.51 -7.18
#